data_c580cf975ec009aa6448d2a10d364679
#
_entry.id   c580cf975ec009aa6448d2a10d364679
#
_cell.length_a   1.000
_cell.length_b   1.000
_cell.length_c   1.000
_cell.angle_alpha   90.00
_cell.angle_beta   90.00
_cell.angle_gamma   90.00
#
_symmetry.space_group_name_H-M   'P 1'
#
loop_
_entity.id
_entity.type
_entity.pdbx_description
1 polymer ?
#
loop_
_entity_poly.entity_id
_entity_poly.type
_entity_poly.pdbx_seq_one_letter_code
_entity_poly.pdbx_strand_id
1 'polypeptide(L)'
;MKTALTTLGISLFVLAGCAGQKQSANDFIQENIDNAVAQETLQTDIIEKSGEILNPRTIDEEGNIHYIPIDDWCSGFFPGNIWYTYELTGDKKWLPLAEKYTEALDSVQYLTWHHDVGFMIGSSYLNGYRFANKEE
;
A
#
# COMPACT_ATOMS: atom_id res chain seq x y z
N MET A 1 -67.54 45.03 -11.37
CA MET A 1 -66.62 44.21 -12.20
C MET A 1 -65.28 44.19 -11.51
N LYS A 2 -64.91 43.02 -10.92
CA LYS A 2 -63.62 42.81 -10.23
C LYS A 2 -62.79 41.90 -11.15
N THR A 3 -61.72 42.43 -11.72
CA THR A 3 -60.74 41.69 -12.52
C THR A 3 -59.72 41.07 -11.57
N ALA A 4 -59.67 39.74 -11.53
CA ALA A 4 -58.67 38.97 -10.84
C ALA A 4 -57.42 38.82 -11.71
N LEU A 5 -56.30 39.30 -11.23
CA LEU A 5 -54.98 39.15 -11.87
C LEU A 5 -54.35 37.87 -11.34
N THR A 6 -54.23 36.86 -12.21
CA THR A 6 -53.58 35.59 -11.89
C THR A 6 -52.07 35.74 -12.17
N THR A 7 -51.27 35.76 -11.17
CA THR A 7 -49.82 35.78 -11.25
C THR A 7 -49.32 34.33 -11.49
N LEU A 8 -48.78 34.06 -12.68
CA LEU A 8 -48.18 32.80 -13.02
C LEU A 8 -46.72 32.77 -12.49
N GLY A 9 -46.49 32.04 -11.41
CA GLY A 9 -45.17 31.86 -10.85
C GLY A 9 -44.37 30.83 -11.65
N ILE A 10 -43.33 31.27 -12.38
CA ILE A 10 -42.39 30.40 -13.05
C ILE A 10 -41.35 29.96 -12.02
N SER A 11 -41.47 28.69 -11.56
CA SER A 11 -40.42 28.05 -10.73
C SER A 11 -39.27 27.62 -11.60
N LEU A 12 -38.18 28.33 -11.53
CA LEU A 12 -36.90 28.00 -12.16
C LEU A 12 -36.23 26.87 -11.38
N PHE A 13 -36.36 25.62 -11.82
CA PHE A 13 -35.58 24.50 -11.31
C PHE A 13 -34.13 24.64 -11.80
N VAL A 14 -33.23 25.10 -10.96
CA VAL A 14 -31.78 25.02 -11.18
C VAL A 14 -31.38 23.57 -10.96
N LEU A 15 -31.20 22.80 -12.03
CA LEU A 15 -30.52 21.52 -11.99
C LEU A 15 -29.02 21.79 -11.71
N ALA A 16 -28.64 21.77 -10.44
CA ALA A 16 -27.24 21.69 -10.05
C ALA A 16 -26.74 20.30 -10.46
N GLY A 17 -26.26 20.18 -11.70
CA GLY A 17 -25.54 19.01 -12.15
C GLY A 17 -24.28 18.85 -11.26
N CYS A 18 -24.17 17.75 -10.53
CA CYS A 18 -22.92 17.33 -9.92
C CYS A 18 -21.90 17.08 -11.04
N ALA A 19 -21.21 18.12 -11.49
CA ALA A 19 -20.01 17.99 -12.29
C ALA A 19 -18.94 17.40 -11.34
N GLY A 20 -18.88 16.08 -11.28
CA GLY A 20 -17.78 15.39 -10.61
C GLY A 20 -16.49 15.90 -11.22
N GLN A 21 -15.70 16.61 -10.41
CA GLN A 21 -14.39 17.12 -10.81
C GLN A 21 -13.55 15.88 -11.18
N LYS A 22 -13.16 15.73 -12.46
CA LYS A 22 -12.28 14.64 -12.87
C LYS A 22 -10.95 14.86 -12.19
N GLN A 23 -10.61 13.96 -11.27
CA GLN A 23 -9.31 13.92 -10.63
C GLN A 23 -8.22 13.81 -11.70
N SER A 24 -7.14 14.58 -11.59
CA SER A 24 -6.01 14.43 -12.49
C SER A 24 -5.31 13.08 -12.27
N ALA A 25 -4.63 12.56 -13.28
CA ALA A 25 -3.87 11.31 -13.14
C ALA A 25 -2.78 11.43 -12.04
N ASN A 26 -2.17 12.60 -11.93
CA ASN A 26 -1.14 12.84 -10.91
C ASN A 26 -1.74 12.86 -9.49
N ASP A 27 -2.90 13.51 -9.30
CA ASP A 27 -3.56 13.52 -7.99
C ASP A 27 -4.00 12.12 -7.59
N PHE A 28 -4.50 11.33 -8.54
CA PHE A 28 -4.85 9.93 -8.31
C PHE A 28 -3.65 9.09 -7.88
N ILE A 29 -2.51 9.23 -8.57
CA ILE A 29 -1.28 8.52 -8.24
C ILE A 29 -0.79 8.92 -6.84
N GLN A 30 -0.74 10.22 -6.54
CA GLN A 30 -0.27 10.71 -5.25
C GLN A 30 -1.16 10.23 -4.10
N GLU A 31 -2.47 10.27 -4.25
CA GLU A 31 -3.41 9.76 -3.24
C GLU A 31 -3.19 8.27 -2.96
N ASN A 32 -2.94 7.47 -4.00
CA ASN A 32 -2.66 6.04 -3.81
C ASN A 32 -1.31 5.79 -3.14
N ILE A 33 -0.27 6.58 -3.44
CA ILE A 33 1.01 6.52 -2.72
C ILE A 33 0.81 6.87 -1.25
N ASP A 34 0.10 7.96 -0.94
CA ASP A 34 -0.15 8.41 0.43
C ASP A 34 -0.93 7.34 1.22
N ASN A 35 -1.93 6.71 0.61
CA ASN A 35 -2.67 5.61 1.20
C ASN A 35 -1.79 4.39 1.45
N ALA A 36 -0.95 4.00 0.50
CA ALA A 36 0.00 2.90 0.65
C ALA A 36 0.99 3.15 1.79
N VAL A 37 1.57 4.35 1.85
CA VAL A 37 2.48 4.78 2.94
C VAL A 37 1.80 4.72 4.30
N ALA A 38 0.55 5.16 4.40
CA ALA A 38 -0.20 5.13 5.66
C ALA A 38 -0.45 3.69 6.13
N GLN A 39 -0.84 2.79 5.22
CA GLN A 39 -1.05 1.38 5.52
C GLN A 39 0.25 0.68 5.89
N GLU A 40 1.33 0.91 5.13
CA GLU A 40 2.64 0.32 5.42
C GLU A 40 3.19 0.81 6.76
N THR A 41 3.00 2.09 7.10
CA THR A 41 3.37 2.63 8.41
C THR A 41 2.62 1.93 9.53
N LEU A 42 1.30 1.78 9.41
CA LEU A 42 0.50 1.09 10.41
C LEU A 42 0.93 -0.37 10.56
N GLN A 43 1.16 -1.07 9.45
CA GLN A 43 1.54 -2.48 9.44
C GLN A 43 2.93 -2.69 10.06
N THR A 44 3.91 -1.88 9.69
CA THR A 44 5.26 -1.96 10.27
C THR A 44 5.25 -1.61 11.75
N ASP A 45 4.49 -0.62 12.19
CA ASP A 45 4.35 -0.28 13.61
C ASP A 45 3.77 -1.42 14.45
N ILE A 46 2.79 -2.14 13.92
CA ILE A 46 2.20 -3.31 14.60
C ILE A 46 3.23 -4.42 14.74
N ILE A 47 3.94 -4.74 13.66
CA ILE A 47 4.93 -5.82 13.64
C ILE A 47 6.13 -5.48 14.52
N GLU A 48 6.67 -4.25 14.43
CA GLU A 48 7.79 -3.82 15.28
C GLU A 48 7.47 -3.88 16.78
N LYS A 49 6.23 -3.54 17.15
CA LYS A 49 5.78 -3.64 18.55
C LYS A 49 5.67 -5.07 19.04
N SER A 50 5.47 -6.05 18.17
CA SER A 50 5.44 -7.47 18.54
C SER A 50 6.84 -8.00 18.92
N GLY A 51 7.89 -7.40 18.37
CA GLY A 51 9.27 -7.88 18.52
C GLY A 51 9.58 -9.14 17.69
N GLU A 52 8.67 -9.55 16.81
CA GLU A 52 8.79 -10.75 15.98
C GLU A 52 8.99 -10.39 14.50
N ILE A 53 9.49 -11.34 13.71
CA ILE A 53 9.49 -11.25 12.25
C ILE A 53 8.19 -11.85 11.74
N LEU A 54 7.25 -11.00 11.37
CA LEU A 54 5.92 -11.40 10.90
C LEU A 54 5.72 -10.93 9.46
N ASN A 55 5.21 -11.81 8.60
CA ASN A 55 4.89 -11.48 7.22
C ASN A 55 3.36 -11.45 7.08
N PRO A 56 2.74 -10.28 6.84
CA PRO A 56 1.29 -10.17 6.68
C PRO A 56 0.86 -10.80 5.36
N ARG A 57 -0.25 -11.54 5.35
CA ARG A 57 -0.75 -12.21 4.16
C ARG A 57 -2.18 -11.82 3.79
N THR A 58 -3.09 -11.91 4.73
CA THR A 58 -4.52 -11.68 4.49
C THR A 58 -5.20 -11.18 5.75
N ILE A 59 -6.45 -10.78 5.61
CA ILE A 59 -7.31 -10.31 6.70
C ILE A 59 -8.48 -11.29 6.80
N ASP A 60 -8.83 -11.70 8.02
CA ASP A 60 -10.00 -12.54 8.30
C ASP A 60 -11.31 -11.72 8.24
N GLU A 61 -12.46 -12.40 8.45
CA GLU A 61 -13.79 -11.76 8.42
C GLU A 61 -13.99 -10.77 9.56
N GLU A 62 -13.24 -10.90 10.65
CA GLU A 62 -13.25 -10.02 11.82
C GLU A 62 -12.27 -8.82 11.67
N GLY A 63 -11.47 -8.79 10.60
CA GLY A 63 -10.51 -7.73 10.31
C GLY A 63 -9.12 -7.94 10.94
N ASN A 64 -8.83 -9.12 11.48
CA ASN A 64 -7.50 -9.43 12.01
C ASN A 64 -6.55 -9.84 10.90
N ILE A 65 -5.29 -9.44 11.00
CA ILE A 65 -4.27 -9.80 10.03
C ILE A 65 -3.76 -11.21 10.33
N HIS A 66 -3.78 -12.05 9.30
CA HIS A 66 -3.14 -13.36 9.34
C HIS A 66 -1.69 -13.23 8.89
N TYR A 67 -0.76 -13.66 9.76
CA TYR A 67 0.67 -13.67 9.51
C TYR A 67 1.15 -15.07 9.14
N ILE A 68 2.20 -15.12 8.34
CA ILE A 68 2.79 -16.35 7.83
C ILE A 68 4.28 -16.41 8.14
N PRO A 69 4.85 -17.64 8.20
CA PRO A 69 6.29 -17.82 8.39
C PRO A 69 7.08 -17.39 7.15
N ILE A 70 8.41 -17.32 7.29
CA ILE A 70 9.32 -16.89 6.23
C ILE A 70 9.38 -17.83 5.04
N ASP A 71 9.01 -19.08 5.21
CA ASP A 71 8.99 -20.10 4.16
C ASP A 71 7.65 -20.22 3.40
N ASP A 72 6.72 -19.30 3.63
CA ASP A 72 5.54 -19.17 2.77
C ASP A 72 5.91 -18.40 1.48
N TRP A 73 5.35 -18.79 0.34
CA TRP A 73 5.67 -18.27 -0.99
C TRP A 73 5.53 -16.75 -1.13
N CYS A 74 4.71 -16.11 -0.34
CA CYS A 74 4.49 -14.66 -0.40
C CYS A 74 5.27 -13.88 0.67
N SER A 75 6.15 -14.51 1.46
CA SER A 75 6.92 -13.85 2.52
C SER A 75 7.80 -12.69 2.01
N GLY A 76 8.27 -12.76 0.77
CA GLY A 76 9.09 -11.73 0.15
C GLY A 76 8.32 -10.45 -0.22
N PHE A 77 6.99 -10.48 -0.26
CA PHE A 77 6.21 -9.30 -0.69
C PHE A 77 6.17 -8.21 0.36
N PHE A 78 6.17 -8.54 1.65
CA PHE A 78 6.19 -7.54 2.69
C PHE A 78 7.47 -6.68 2.66
N PRO A 79 8.70 -7.24 2.72
CA PRO A 79 9.90 -6.45 2.50
C PRO A 79 9.93 -5.77 1.13
N GLY A 80 9.39 -6.40 0.09
CA GLY A 80 9.24 -5.80 -1.23
C GLY A 80 8.42 -4.52 -1.22
N ASN A 81 7.30 -4.49 -0.50
CA ASN A 81 6.47 -3.30 -0.33
C ASN A 81 7.22 -2.18 0.41
N ILE A 82 7.99 -2.52 1.45
CA ILE A 82 8.81 -1.54 2.18
C ILE A 82 9.88 -0.93 1.26
N TRP A 83 10.53 -1.73 0.41
CA TRP A 83 11.46 -1.23 -0.60
C TRP A 83 10.80 -0.28 -1.60
N TYR A 84 9.60 -0.61 -2.10
CA TYR A 84 8.86 0.29 -2.97
C TYR A 84 8.40 1.56 -2.25
N THR A 85 8.03 1.48 -0.98
CA THR A 85 7.69 2.65 -0.18
C THR A 85 8.89 3.58 -0.03
N TYR A 86 10.09 3.03 0.18
CA TYR A 86 11.33 3.81 0.15
C TYR A 86 11.55 4.47 -1.21
N GLU A 87 11.46 3.73 -2.31
CA GLU A 87 11.68 4.25 -3.67
C GLU A 87 10.69 5.37 -4.04
N LEU A 88 9.42 5.22 -3.65
CA LEU A 88 8.37 6.18 -3.96
C LEU A 88 8.44 7.46 -3.11
N THR A 89 8.92 7.36 -1.88
CA THR A 89 8.93 8.48 -0.94
C THR A 89 10.29 9.14 -0.77
N GLY A 90 11.39 8.40 -1.01
CA GLY A 90 12.75 8.83 -0.66
C GLY A 90 12.99 8.94 0.85
N ASP A 91 12.06 8.49 1.69
CA ASP A 91 12.18 8.60 3.15
C ASP A 91 13.04 7.48 3.71
N LYS A 92 14.24 7.86 4.18
CA LYS A 92 15.27 6.94 4.71
C LYS A 92 14.83 6.14 5.92
N LYS A 93 13.74 6.49 6.58
CA LYS A 93 13.20 5.69 7.70
C LYS A 93 12.83 4.26 7.28
N TRP A 94 12.52 4.06 5.99
CA TRP A 94 12.15 2.77 5.44
C TRP A 94 13.34 1.82 5.22
N LEU A 95 14.55 2.34 5.03
CA LEU A 95 15.75 1.54 4.75
C LEU A 95 16.01 0.45 5.81
N PRO A 96 16.14 0.78 7.13
CA PRO A 96 16.44 -0.23 8.14
C PRO A 96 15.31 -1.27 8.28
N LEU A 97 14.06 -0.90 8.00
CA LEU A 97 12.94 -1.84 8.00
C LEU A 97 13.02 -2.78 6.80
N ALA A 98 13.23 -2.24 5.60
CA ALA A 98 13.37 -3.02 4.39
C ALA A 98 14.54 -4.00 4.47
N GLU A 99 15.70 -3.57 4.97
CA GLU A 99 16.87 -4.42 5.22
C GLU A 99 16.54 -5.53 6.23
N LYS A 100 16.00 -5.18 7.40
CA LYS A 100 15.65 -6.12 8.48
C LYS A 100 14.76 -7.25 7.98
N TYR A 101 13.66 -6.92 7.28
CA TYR A 101 12.71 -7.91 6.79
C TYR A 101 13.22 -8.67 5.57
N THR A 102 14.11 -8.09 4.77
CA THR A 102 14.80 -8.80 3.69
C THR A 102 15.79 -9.82 4.24
N GLU A 103 16.66 -9.42 5.18
CA GLU A 103 17.66 -10.29 5.80
C GLU A 103 17.04 -11.46 6.55
N ALA A 104 15.84 -11.28 7.12
CA ALA A 104 15.10 -12.35 7.76
C ALA A 104 14.77 -13.52 6.81
N LEU A 105 14.77 -13.27 5.49
CA LEU A 105 14.54 -14.29 4.47
C LEU A 105 15.82 -14.98 3.97
N ASP A 106 16.99 -14.70 4.55
CA ASP A 106 18.27 -15.24 4.03
C ASP A 106 18.26 -16.77 3.87
N SER A 107 17.71 -17.49 4.84
CA SER A 107 17.64 -18.95 4.78
C SER A 107 16.70 -19.51 3.72
N VAL A 108 15.77 -18.70 3.21
CA VAL A 108 14.76 -19.12 2.22
C VAL A 108 15.41 -19.52 0.90
N GLN A 109 16.52 -18.92 0.51
CA GLN A 109 17.25 -19.23 -0.72
C GLN A 109 17.71 -20.70 -0.82
N TYR A 110 17.79 -21.40 0.31
CA TYR A 110 18.23 -22.80 0.39
C TYR A 110 17.08 -23.82 0.42
N LEU A 111 15.83 -23.37 0.30
CA LEU A 111 14.67 -24.27 0.27
C LEU A 111 14.61 -25.05 -1.05
N THR A 112 14.99 -26.33 -1.00
CA THR A 112 15.04 -27.20 -2.18
C THR A 112 13.68 -27.79 -2.56
N TRP A 113 12.71 -27.75 -1.66
CA TRP A 113 11.37 -28.31 -1.83
C TRP A 113 10.34 -27.28 -2.31
N HIS A 114 10.66 -25.98 -2.28
CA HIS A 114 9.74 -24.90 -2.59
C HIS A 114 10.05 -24.31 -3.97
N HIS A 115 9.07 -24.30 -4.87
CA HIS A 115 9.26 -23.79 -6.23
C HIS A 115 9.18 -22.26 -6.33
N ASP A 116 8.61 -21.58 -5.32
CA ASP A 116 8.40 -20.14 -5.32
C ASP A 116 9.53 -19.33 -4.66
N VAL A 117 10.69 -19.93 -4.38
CA VAL A 117 11.86 -19.22 -3.81
C VAL A 117 12.20 -17.97 -4.63
N GLY A 118 12.00 -18.03 -5.96
CA GLY A 118 12.20 -16.89 -6.84
C GLY A 118 11.29 -15.68 -6.53
N PHE A 119 10.06 -15.91 -6.07
CA PHE A 119 9.17 -14.83 -5.63
C PHE A 119 9.63 -14.24 -4.30
N MET A 120 10.03 -15.07 -3.35
CA MET A 120 10.48 -14.65 -2.03
C MET A 120 11.74 -13.77 -2.15
N ILE A 121 12.78 -14.27 -2.83
CA ILE A 121 14.06 -13.57 -3.00
C ILE A 121 13.97 -12.44 -4.02
N GLY A 122 13.24 -12.63 -5.11
CA GLY A 122 13.09 -11.62 -6.17
C GLY A 122 12.33 -10.38 -5.68
N SER A 123 11.30 -10.56 -4.87
CA SER A 123 10.54 -9.43 -4.32
C SER A 123 11.27 -8.69 -3.20
N SER A 124 12.15 -9.34 -2.46
CA SER A 124 12.91 -8.78 -1.34
C SER A 124 14.32 -8.33 -1.74
N TYR A 125 15.25 -9.26 -1.88
CA TYR A 125 16.67 -8.97 -2.15
C TYR A 125 16.92 -8.27 -3.47
N LEU A 126 16.21 -8.64 -4.56
CA LEU A 126 16.40 -7.95 -5.84
C LEU A 126 15.95 -6.48 -5.76
N ASN A 127 14.87 -6.19 -5.03
CA ASN A 127 14.46 -4.80 -4.82
C ASN A 127 15.45 -4.07 -3.92
N GLY A 128 15.98 -4.70 -2.88
CA GLY A 128 17.07 -4.15 -2.07
C GLY A 128 18.29 -3.80 -2.92
N TYR A 129 18.75 -4.71 -3.76
CA TYR A 129 19.84 -4.46 -4.69
C TYR A 129 19.56 -3.28 -5.64
N ARG A 130 18.33 -3.16 -6.14
CA ARG A 130 17.96 -2.09 -7.10
C ARG A 130 17.83 -0.72 -6.46
N PHE A 131 17.31 -0.66 -5.23
CA PHE A 131 16.93 0.61 -4.62
C PHE A 131 17.94 1.12 -3.59
N ALA A 132 18.63 0.24 -2.85
CA ALA A 132 19.64 0.66 -1.89
C ALA A 132 20.92 1.21 -2.55
N ASN A 133 21.28 0.72 -3.73
CA ASN A 133 22.53 1.12 -4.43
C ASN A 133 22.41 2.43 -5.24
N LYS A 134 21.33 3.17 -5.13
CA LYS A 134 21.15 4.44 -5.85
C LYS A 134 21.84 5.65 -5.21
N GLU A 135 22.53 5.48 -4.09
CA GLU A 135 23.17 6.57 -3.34
C GLU A 135 24.68 6.72 -3.61
N GLU A 136 25.23 6.01 -4.59
CA GLU A 136 26.63 6.16 -5.02
C GLU A 136 26.78 7.00 -6.29
#